data_61d99edd9c5d49fb3c04a281c95b2a42
#
_entry.id   61d99edd9c5d49fb3c04a281c95b2a42
#
_cell.length_a   1.000
_cell.length_b   1.000
_cell.length_c   1.000
_cell.angle_alpha   90.00
_cell.angle_beta   90.00
_cell.angle_gamma   90.00
#
_symmetry.space_group_name_H-M   'P 1'
#
loop_
_entity.id
_entity.type
_entity.pdbx_description
1 polymer ?
#
loop_
_entity_poly.entity_id
_entity_poly.type
_entity_poly.pdbx_seq_one_letter_code
_entity_poly.pdbx_strand_id
1 'polypeptide(L)'
;MTSSNRPSRDAVDQILQRQLDLITRAQARAVGLTNHALQHRLRPCGPWHSVLPGVYMTHAGAPTYGQQEMAALLYAGPGSVITGSAALRCHHIRGAPSELVDVLVPVARQRRDASFTRLHRTTRVPERVWSFGPLRYALPDRAVADTVRTMTSLRDVRAIVADAVQRGRCQVRQLASELAAGPKVG
;
A
#
# COMPACT_ATOMS: atom_id res chain seq x y z
N MET A 1 19.85 31.96 -22.31
CA MET A 1 20.19 30.52 -22.54
C MET A 1 19.13 29.69 -21.78
N THR A 2 18.03 29.40 -22.43
CA THR A 2 16.93 28.60 -21.86
C THR A 2 17.30 27.12 -22.01
N SER A 3 17.74 26.51 -20.90
CA SER A 3 17.95 25.08 -20.84
C SER A 3 16.63 24.38 -21.13
N SER A 4 16.53 23.71 -22.26
CA SER A 4 15.38 22.91 -22.68
C SER A 4 15.21 21.77 -21.67
N ASN A 5 14.29 21.95 -20.71
CA ASN A 5 13.94 20.94 -19.69
C ASN A 5 13.08 19.84 -20.35
N ARG A 6 13.69 19.07 -21.28
CA ARG A 6 13.07 17.82 -21.73
C ARG A 6 13.06 16.87 -20.54
N PRO A 7 11.90 16.25 -20.23
CA PRO A 7 11.86 15.23 -19.19
C PRO A 7 12.93 14.18 -19.49
N SER A 8 13.81 13.90 -18.52
CA SER A 8 14.79 12.84 -18.68
C SER A 8 14.02 11.53 -18.75
N ARG A 9 13.99 10.90 -19.92
CA ARG A 9 13.34 9.59 -20.13
C ARG A 9 13.90 8.58 -19.16
N ASP A 10 15.22 8.61 -18.96
CA ASP A 10 15.92 7.72 -18.02
C ASP A 10 15.44 7.90 -16.58
N ALA A 11 15.15 9.15 -16.15
CA ALA A 11 14.65 9.39 -14.79
C ALA A 11 13.22 8.86 -14.60
N VAL A 12 12.36 8.95 -15.62
CA VAL A 12 11.03 8.32 -15.58
C VAL A 12 11.17 6.81 -15.51
N ASP A 13 11.97 6.20 -16.37
CA ASP A 13 12.17 4.75 -16.46
C ASP A 13 12.74 4.19 -15.14
N GLN A 14 13.66 4.89 -14.51
CA GLN A 14 14.19 4.52 -13.18
C GLN A 14 13.10 4.53 -12.08
N ILE A 15 12.20 5.51 -12.10
CA ILE A 15 11.08 5.53 -11.16
C ILE A 15 10.16 4.34 -11.39
N LEU A 16 9.81 4.07 -12.64
CA LEU A 16 8.91 2.99 -13.03
C LEU A 16 9.44 1.62 -12.64
N GLN A 17 10.72 1.35 -12.91
CA GLN A 17 11.38 0.10 -12.49
C GLN A 17 11.32 -0.13 -10.98
N ARG A 18 11.48 0.94 -10.19
CA ARG A 18 11.43 0.86 -8.71
C ARG A 18 10.00 0.80 -8.15
N GLN A 19 8.99 1.10 -8.93
CA GLN A 19 7.60 1.26 -8.49
C GLN A 19 6.60 0.42 -9.29
N LEU A 20 7.06 -0.70 -9.89
CA LEU A 20 6.20 -1.65 -10.61
C LEU A 20 5.37 -0.96 -11.72
N ASP A 21 6.02 -0.12 -12.51
CA ASP A 21 5.43 0.66 -13.61
C ASP A 21 4.40 1.73 -13.17
N LEU A 22 4.49 2.15 -11.92
CA LEU A 22 3.66 3.20 -11.34
C LEU A 22 4.46 4.48 -11.10
N ILE A 23 3.78 5.62 -11.26
CA ILE A 23 4.34 6.93 -10.99
C ILE A 23 3.29 7.86 -10.40
N THR A 24 3.68 8.69 -9.44
CA THR A 24 2.78 9.73 -8.94
C THR A 24 2.85 10.99 -9.82
N ARG A 25 1.77 11.79 -9.76
CA ARG A 25 1.75 13.11 -10.42
C ARG A 25 2.92 14.00 -9.96
N ALA A 26 3.24 13.97 -8.67
CA ALA A 26 4.33 14.76 -8.11
C ALA A 26 5.69 14.33 -8.68
N GLN A 27 5.95 13.02 -8.74
CA GLN A 27 7.19 12.47 -9.32
C GLN A 27 7.29 12.80 -10.83
N ALA A 28 6.20 12.59 -11.58
CA ALA A 28 6.17 12.93 -13.00
C ALA A 28 6.51 14.41 -13.25
N ARG A 29 5.98 15.30 -12.39
CA ARG A 29 6.29 16.73 -12.44
C ARG A 29 7.74 17.02 -12.06
N ALA A 30 8.25 16.36 -11.03
CA ALA A 30 9.63 16.54 -10.56
C ALA A 30 10.68 16.17 -11.63
N VAL A 31 10.38 15.17 -12.48
CA VAL A 31 11.24 14.77 -13.61
C VAL A 31 10.98 15.57 -14.89
N GLY A 32 10.21 16.67 -14.81
CA GLY A 32 10.03 17.63 -15.91
C GLY A 32 8.83 17.35 -16.83
N LEU A 33 7.93 16.40 -16.54
CA LEU A 33 6.70 16.26 -17.30
C LEU A 33 5.76 17.45 -17.06
N THR A 34 5.39 18.14 -18.13
CA THR A 34 4.41 19.22 -18.04
C THR A 34 2.99 18.67 -17.81
N ASN A 35 2.07 19.51 -17.32
CA ASN A 35 0.67 19.11 -17.19
C ASN A 35 0.07 18.68 -18.53
N HIS A 36 0.38 19.38 -19.61
CA HIS A 36 -0.07 19.03 -20.95
C HIS A 36 0.46 17.65 -21.39
N ALA A 37 1.76 17.39 -21.21
CA ALA A 37 2.35 16.09 -21.53
C ALA A 37 1.74 14.95 -20.69
N LEU A 38 1.39 15.23 -19.43
CA LEU A 38 0.74 14.25 -18.56
C LEU A 38 -0.70 13.98 -19.02
N GLN A 39 -1.48 15.03 -19.31
CA GLN A 39 -2.84 14.89 -19.85
C GLN A 39 -2.86 14.13 -21.17
N HIS A 40 -1.90 14.42 -22.06
CA HIS A 40 -1.77 13.70 -23.33
C HIS A 40 -1.53 12.19 -23.13
N ARG A 41 -0.76 11.78 -22.10
CA ARG A 41 -0.55 10.36 -21.79
C ARG A 41 -1.78 9.71 -21.16
N LEU A 42 -2.56 10.46 -20.39
CA LEU A 42 -3.74 9.99 -19.67
C LEU A 42 -5.05 10.10 -20.45
N ARG A 43 -5.00 10.55 -21.73
CA ARG A 43 -6.18 10.61 -22.58
C ARG A 43 -6.81 9.23 -22.79
N PRO A 44 -8.08 9.13 -23.17
CA PRO A 44 -8.68 7.87 -23.59
C PRO A 44 -7.80 7.17 -24.63
N CYS A 45 -7.56 5.88 -24.48
CA CYS A 45 -6.62 5.10 -25.29
C CYS A 45 -5.16 5.59 -25.26
N GLY A 46 -4.80 6.44 -24.32
CA GLY A 46 -3.41 6.84 -24.08
C GLY A 46 -2.59 5.73 -23.41
N PRO A 47 -1.25 5.87 -23.40
CA PRO A 47 -0.36 4.86 -22.83
C PRO A 47 -0.41 4.77 -21.30
N TRP A 48 -0.97 5.76 -20.62
CA TRP A 48 -1.07 5.79 -19.15
C TRP A 48 -2.53 5.87 -18.73
N HIS A 49 -2.83 5.28 -17.55
CA HIS A 49 -4.16 5.42 -16.96
C HIS A 49 -4.07 5.67 -15.44
N SER A 50 -5.11 6.29 -14.89
CA SER A 50 -5.19 6.57 -13.47
C SER A 50 -5.65 5.31 -12.73
N VAL A 51 -4.86 4.88 -11.74
CA VAL A 51 -5.18 3.75 -10.86
C VAL A 51 -5.79 4.24 -9.55
N LEU A 52 -5.22 5.33 -9.00
CA LEU A 52 -5.71 6.05 -7.83
C LEU A 52 -5.53 7.56 -8.07
N PRO A 53 -6.20 8.44 -7.31
CA PRO A 53 -6.05 9.88 -7.47
C PRO A 53 -4.58 10.32 -7.41
N GLY A 54 -4.05 10.77 -8.54
CA GLY A 54 -2.66 11.21 -8.68
C GLY A 54 -1.62 10.10 -8.74
N VAL A 55 -2.03 8.84 -8.91
CA VAL A 55 -1.16 7.69 -9.18
C VAL A 55 -1.54 7.09 -10.53
N TYR A 56 -0.56 6.92 -11.37
CA TYR A 56 -0.72 6.49 -12.76
C TYR A 56 0.07 5.22 -13.02
N MET A 57 -0.51 4.31 -13.81
CA MET A 57 0.15 3.16 -14.37
C MET A 57 0.50 3.42 -15.84
N THR A 58 1.67 2.96 -16.27
CA THR A 58 2.26 3.36 -17.56
C THR A 58 2.09 2.33 -18.67
N HIS A 59 1.26 1.35 -18.46
CA HIS A 59 0.87 0.34 -19.46
C HIS A 59 -0.63 0.07 -19.40
N ALA A 60 -1.19 -0.52 -20.46
CA ALA A 60 -2.58 -0.94 -20.51
C ALA A 60 -2.80 -2.24 -19.71
N GLY A 61 -4.03 -2.45 -19.23
CA GLY A 61 -4.46 -3.63 -18.49
C GLY A 61 -4.84 -3.34 -17.05
N ALA A 62 -5.40 -4.36 -16.39
CA ALA A 62 -5.73 -4.27 -14.97
C ALA A 62 -4.45 -4.37 -14.12
N PRO A 63 -4.35 -3.62 -13.02
CA PRO A 63 -3.21 -3.71 -12.13
C PRO A 63 -3.16 -5.08 -11.43
N THR A 64 -1.98 -5.66 -11.36
CA THR A 64 -1.70 -6.85 -10.55
C THR A 64 -1.85 -6.53 -9.06
N TYR A 65 -1.94 -7.55 -8.19
CA TYR A 65 -1.96 -7.34 -6.74
C TYR A 65 -0.78 -6.50 -6.24
N GLY A 66 0.44 -6.78 -6.70
CA GLY A 66 1.62 -6.01 -6.34
C GLY A 66 1.55 -4.55 -6.81
N GLN A 67 0.98 -4.31 -7.98
CA GLN A 67 0.76 -2.95 -8.49
C GLN A 67 -0.34 -2.22 -7.72
N GLN A 68 -1.41 -2.90 -7.29
CA GLN A 68 -2.42 -2.32 -6.41
C GLN A 68 -1.81 -1.92 -5.05
N GLU A 69 -1.01 -2.79 -4.46
CA GLU A 69 -0.29 -2.55 -3.21
C GLU A 69 0.69 -1.38 -3.34
N MET A 70 1.46 -1.32 -4.43
CA MET A 70 2.36 -0.21 -4.71
C MET A 70 1.60 1.10 -4.94
N ALA A 71 0.50 1.06 -5.70
CA ALA A 71 -0.35 2.22 -5.92
C ALA A 71 -0.93 2.75 -4.60
N ALA A 72 -1.36 1.85 -3.71
CA ALA A 72 -1.87 2.21 -2.39
C ALA A 72 -0.80 2.89 -1.53
N LEU A 73 0.44 2.39 -1.51
CA LEU A 73 1.57 3.04 -0.82
C LEU A 73 1.90 4.42 -1.41
N LEU A 74 1.98 4.52 -2.73
CA LEU A 74 2.22 5.79 -3.42
C LEU A 74 1.12 6.81 -3.15
N TYR A 75 -0.14 6.36 -3.14
CA TYR A 75 -1.28 7.19 -2.81
C TYR A 75 -1.24 7.63 -1.34
N ALA A 76 -1.01 6.71 -0.42
CA ALA A 76 -0.92 7.00 1.01
C ALA A 76 0.26 7.94 1.35
N GLY A 77 1.35 7.84 0.61
CA GLY A 77 2.53 8.68 0.73
C GLY A 77 3.59 8.15 1.70
N PRO A 78 4.67 8.93 1.92
CA PRO A 78 5.79 8.50 2.74
C PRO A 78 5.39 8.08 4.15
N GLY A 79 6.05 7.06 4.68
CA GLY A 79 5.80 6.50 6.02
C GLY A 79 4.60 5.55 6.09
N SER A 80 3.89 5.31 4.97
CA SER A 80 2.79 4.34 4.94
C SER A 80 3.28 2.90 4.91
N VAL A 81 2.44 1.98 5.41
CA VAL A 81 2.74 0.55 5.55
C VAL A 81 1.49 -0.26 5.24
N ILE A 82 1.59 -1.27 4.39
CA ILE A 82 0.50 -2.19 4.08
C ILE A 82 0.21 -3.08 5.30
N THR A 83 -1.07 -3.25 5.61
CA THR A 83 -1.56 -4.12 6.68
C THR A 83 -2.74 -4.98 6.20
N GLY A 84 -3.47 -5.60 7.11
CA GLY A 84 -4.67 -6.36 6.76
C GLY A 84 -4.40 -7.57 5.88
N SER A 85 -5.38 -7.94 5.07
CA SER A 85 -5.35 -9.15 4.22
C SER A 85 -4.16 -9.20 3.27
N ALA A 86 -3.72 -8.07 2.74
CA ALA A 86 -2.55 -7.99 1.86
C ALA A 86 -1.26 -8.37 2.61
N ALA A 87 -1.08 -7.87 3.84
CA ALA A 87 0.05 -8.23 4.68
C ALA A 87 -0.01 -9.70 5.14
N LEU A 88 -1.19 -10.22 5.51
CA LEU A 88 -1.35 -11.64 5.85
C LEU A 88 -0.94 -12.53 4.67
N ARG A 89 -1.35 -12.20 3.45
CA ARG A 89 -0.96 -12.92 2.23
C ARG A 89 0.55 -12.90 2.03
N CYS A 90 1.21 -11.74 2.21
CA CYS A 90 2.66 -11.60 2.12
C CYS A 90 3.39 -12.51 3.13
N HIS A 91 2.84 -12.65 4.33
CA HIS A 91 3.39 -13.50 5.38
C HIS A 91 2.94 -14.96 5.30
N HIS A 92 2.22 -15.39 4.26
CA HIS A 92 1.68 -16.73 4.08
C HIS A 92 0.76 -17.17 5.25
N ILE A 93 0.05 -16.23 5.85
CA ILE A 93 -0.97 -16.48 6.87
C ILE A 93 -2.34 -16.53 6.17
N ARG A 94 -3.14 -17.55 6.47
CA ARG A 94 -4.52 -17.65 5.95
C ARG A 94 -5.33 -16.46 6.46
N GLY A 95 -5.98 -15.76 5.54
CA GLY A 95 -6.88 -14.65 5.84
C GLY A 95 -8.07 -14.68 4.89
N ALA A 96 -9.11 -13.94 5.21
CA ALA A 96 -10.20 -13.71 4.28
C ALA A 96 -9.67 -12.93 3.06
N PRO A 97 -9.99 -13.35 1.82
CA PRO A 97 -9.69 -12.55 0.66
C PRO A 97 -10.31 -11.16 0.81
N SER A 98 -9.58 -10.14 0.42
CA SER A 98 -10.10 -8.77 0.37
C SER A 98 -9.64 -8.13 -0.93
N GLU A 99 -10.56 -7.45 -1.59
CA GLU A 99 -10.27 -6.60 -2.75
C GLU A 99 -9.66 -5.26 -2.32
N LEU A 100 -9.73 -4.95 -1.02
CA LEU A 100 -9.18 -3.72 -0.47
C LEU A 100 -7.74 -3.92 0.00
N VAL A 101 -6.92 -2.93 -0.26
CA VAL A 101 -5.57 -2.81 0.29
C VAL A 101 -5.62 -1.89 1.51
N ASP A 102 -5.46 -2.46 2.68
CA ASP A 102 -5.40 -1.73 3.95
C ASP A 102 -4.01 -1.13 4.16
N VAL A 103 -3.95 0.17 4.43
CA VAL A 103 -2.69 0.89 4.60
C VAL A 103 -2.70 1.71 5.89
N LEU A 104 -1.72 1.48 6.75
CA LEU A 104 -1.45 2.32 7.92
C LEU A 104 -0.79 3.62 7.47
N VAL A 105 -1.34 4.74 7.93
CA VAL A 105 -0.80 6.07 7.65
C VAL A 105 -0.64 6.88 8.93
N PRO A 106 0.37 7.76 9.02
CA PRO A 106 0.49 8.69 10.13
C PRO A 106 -0.79 9.52 10.32
N VAL A 107 -1.20 9.77 11.56
CA VAL A 107 -2.42 10.52 11.90
C VAL A 107 -2.49 11.89 11.22
N ALA A 108 -1.35 12.54 10.99
CA ALA A 108 -1.25 13.83 10.31
C ALA A 108 -1.65 13.78 8.81
N ARG A 109 -1.82 12.60 8.22
CA ARG A 109 -2.22 12.48 6.81
C ARG A 109 -3.70 12.72 6.62
N GLN A 110 -4.04 13.74 5.82
CA GLN A 110 -5.41 14.18 5.52
C GLN A 110 -5.97 13.53 4.24
N ARG A 111 -5.59 12.27 3.96
CA ARG A 111 -6.14 11.54 2.80
C ARG A 111 -7.33 10.70 3.19
N ARG A 112 -8.24 10.50 2.24
CA ARG A 112 -9.43 9.65 2.37
C ARG A 112 -9.20 8.33 1.62
N ASP A 113 -10.03 7.34 1.92
CA ASP A 113 -10.09 6.11 1.15
C ASP A 113 -10.36 6.40 -0.32
N ALA A 114 -9.83 5.57 -1.20
CA ALA A 114 -10.02 5.73 -2.64
C ALA A 114 -9.99 4.38 -3.36
N SER A 115 -11.00 4.10 -4.17
CA SER A 115 -11.11 2.86 -4.94
C SER A 115 -10.86 1.64 -4.03
N PHE A 116 -9.86 0.83 -4.37
CA PHE A 116 -9.47 -0.37 -3.62
C PHE A 116 -8.55 -0.08 -2.41
N THR A 117 -8.32 1.18 -2.02
CA THR A 117 -7.40 1.53 -0.91
C THR A 117 -8.18 2.05 0.29
N ARG A 118 -7.96 1.44 1.45
CA ARG A 118 -8.50 1.86 2.74
C ARG A 118 -7.37 2.33 3.65
N LEU A 119 -7.49 3.55 4.20
CA LEU A 119 -6.45 4.19 4.99
C LEU A 119 -6.80 4.16 6.48
N HIS A 120 -5.94 3.54 7.27
CA HIS A 120 -6.04 3.49 8.72
C HIS A 120 -5.07 4.49 9.35
N ARG A 121 -5.60 5.60 9.84
CA ARG A 121 -4.80 6.61 10.55
C ARG A 121 -4.38 6.08 11.90
N THR A 122 -3.08 6.18 12.19
CA THR A 122 -2.54 5.71 13.46
C THR A 122 -1.40 6.60 13.96
N THR A 123 -1.35 6.77 15.27
CA THR A 123 -0.18 7.37 15.97
C THR A 123 0.95 6.35 16.11
N ARG A 124 0.66 5.05 15.93
CA ARG A 124 1.57 3.91 16.06
C ARG A 124 1.89 3.31 14.70
N VAL A 125 2.48 4.12 13.80
CA VAL A 125 3.04 3.58 12.56
C VAL A 125 4.21 2.66 12.93
N PRO A 126 4.26 1.40 12.41
CA PRO A 126 5.34 0.49 12.73
C PRO A 126 6.71 1.05 12.32
N GLU A 127 7.67 1.10 13.23
CA GLU A 127 9.06 1.45 12.93
C GLU A 127 9.75 0.31 12.16
N ARG A 128 9.45 -0.94 12.55
CA ARG A 128 9.94 -2.14 11.89
C ARG A 128 8.89 -2.65 10.91
N VAL A 129 9.32 -2.87 9.68
CA VAL A 129 8.47 -3.35 8.59
C VAL A 129 9.14 -4.52 7.88
N TRP A 130 8.34 -5.35 7.26
CA TRP A 130 8.80 -6.35 6.32
C TRP A 130 8.81 -5.73 4.92
N SER A 131 9.95 -5.79 4.22
CA SER A 131 10.07 -5.29 2.85
C SER A 131 10.16 -6.44 1.86
N PHE A 132 9.34 -6.37 0.81
CA PHE A 132 9.40 -7.28 -0.33
C PHE A 132 9.52 -6.44 -1.60
N GLY A 133 10.70 -6.36 -2.16
CA GLY A 133 11.02 -5.38 -3.20
C GLY A 133 10.73 -3.95 -2.71
N PRO A 134 9.94 -3.16 -3.46
CA PRO A 134 9.59 -1.79 -3.07
C PRO A 134 8.43 -1.73 -2.06
N LEU A 135 7.77 -2.85 -1.77
CA LEU A 135 6.58 -2.92 -0.92
C LEU A 135 6.96 -3.04 0.55
N ARG A 136 6.20 -2.37 1.41
CA ARG A 136 6.42 -2.31 2.87
C ARG A 136 5.19 -2.82 3.59
N TYR A 137 5.36 -3.88 4.37
CA TYR A 137 4.27 -4.54 5.09
C TYR A 137 4.47 -4.46 6.60
N ALA A 138 3.38 -4.36 7.33
CA ALA A 138 3.38 -4.57 8.77
C ALA A 138 3.90 -5.98 9.10
N LEU A 139 4.60 -6.12 10.22
CA LEU A 139 5.04 -7.43 10.70
C LEU A 139 3.82 -8.32 11.01
N PRO A 140 3.99 -9.66 11.02
CA PRO A 140 2.88 -10.60 11.15
C PRO A 140 1.95 -10.34 12.33
N ASP A 141 2.49 -10.11 13.50
CA ASP A 141 1.73 -9.82 14.74
C ASP A 141 0.87 -8.56 14.59
N ARG A 142 1.40 -7.50 14.01
CA ARG A 142 0.65 -6.27 13.73
C ARG A 142 -0.41 -6.49 12.65
N ALA A 143 -0.07 -7.18 11.56
CA ALA A 143 -1.01 -7.47 10.48
C ALA A 143 -2.19 -8.32 10.95
N VAL A 144 -1.94 -9.35 11.78
CA VAL A 144 -2.97 -10.17 12.41
C VAL A 144 -3.84 -9.32 13.33
N ALA A 145 -3.24 -8.52 14.22
CA ALA A 145 -3.97 -7.69 15.15
C ALA A 145 -4.89 -6.68 14.42
N ASP A 146 -4.39 -6.02 13.37
CA ASP A 146 -5.20 -5.08 12.59
C ASP A 146 -6.35 -5.78 11.84
N THR A 147 -6.10 -6.99 11.30
CA THR A 147 -7.13 -7.78 10.61
C THR A 147 -8.24 -8.23 11.56
N VAL A 148 -7.89 -8.85 12.68
CA VAL A 148 -8.89 -9.42 13.59
C VAL A 148 -9.76 -8.37 14.27
N ARG A 149 -9.28 -7.14 14.44
CA ARG A 149 -10.08 -6.02 14.97
C ARG A 149 -11.23 -5.60 14.07
N THR A 150 -11.13 -5.87 12.78
CA THR A 150 -12.20 -5.53 11.82
C THR A 150 -13.18 -6.69 11.60
N MET A 151 -12.95 -7.83 12.23
CA MET A 151 -13.75 -9.04 12.03
C MET A 151 -14.81 -9.19 13.11
N THR A 152 -16.00 -9.63 12.69
CA THR A 152 -17.12 -9.92 13.58
C THR A 152 -17.26 -11.41 13.90
N SER A 153 -16.70 -12.28 13.03
CA SER A 153 -16.75 -13.74 13.19
C SER A 153 -15.63 -14.24 14.10
N LEU A 154 -15.99 -14.68 15.32
CA LEU A 154 -15.03 -15.26 16.26
C LEU A 154 -14.37 -16.54 15.71
N ARG A 155 -15.08 -17.29 14.86
CA ARG A 155 -14.52 -18.48 14.18
C ARG A 155 -13.37 -18.11 13.29
N ASP A 156 -13.53 -17.05 12.47
CA ASP A 156 -12.51 -16.61 11.52
C ASP A 156 -11.33 -15.97 12.25
N VAL A 157 -11.59 -15.20 13.31
CA VAL A 157 -10.53 -14.67 14.20
C VAL A 157 -9.68 -15.83 14.76
N ARG A 158 -10.31 -16.87 15.32
CA ARG A 158 -9.60 -18.04 15.84
C ARG A 158 -8.79 -18.75 14.75
N ALA A 159 -9.34 -18.90 13.55
CA ALA A 159 -8.67 -19.55 12.43
C ALA A 159 -7.39 -18.78 12.00
N ILE A 160 -7.47 -17.47 11.88
CA ILE A 160 -6.31 -16.62 11.52
C ILE A 160 -5.23 -16.68 12.61
N VAL A 161 -5.61 -16.49 13.87
CA VAL A 161 -4.67 -16.51 14.99
C VAL A 161 -3.99 -17.88 15.11
N ALA A 162 -4.78 -18.98 15.01
CA ALA A 162 -4.23 -20.32 15.05
C ALA A 162 -3.25 -20.59 13.91
N ASP A 163 -3.61 -20.23 12.67
CA ASP A 163 -2.73 -20.42 11.52
C ASP A 163 -1.42 -19.61 11.66
N ALA A 164 -1.50 -18.36 12.14
CA ALA A 164 -0.33 -17.51 12.34
C ALA A 164 0.64 -18.07 13.39
N VAL A 165 0.10 -18.58 14.51
CA VAL A 165 0.89 -19.16 15.59
C VAL A 165 1.46 -20.53 15.20
N GLN A 166 0.64 -21.43 14.63
CA GLN A 166 1.06 -22.77 14.22
C GLN A 166 2.14 -22.75 13.13
N ARG A 167 2.10 -21.77 12.24
CA ARG A 167 3.15 -21.57 11.23
C ARG A 167 4.39 -20.84 11.76
N GLY A 168 4.43 -20.51 13.05
CA GLY A 168 5.54 -19.77 13.64
C GLY A 168 5.70 -18.34 13.12
N ARG A 169 4.63 -17.75 12.54
CA ARG A 169 4.67 -16.38 12.02
C ARG A 169 4.49 -15.34 13.11
N CYS A 170 3.73 -15.67 14.16
CA CYS A 170 3.50 -14.82 15.33
C CYS A 170 3.86 -15.56 16.60
N GLN A 171 4.44 -14.84 17.56
CA GLN A 171 4.54 -15.30 18.93
C GLN A 171 3.31 -14.82 19.73
N VAL A 172 2.72 -15.68 20.54
CA VAL A 172 1.51 -15.38 21.32
C VAL A 172 1.70 -14.11 22.17
N ARG A 173 2.85 -13.94 22.80
CA ARG A 173 3.16 -12.76 23.63
C ARG A 173 3.19 -11.46 22.80
N GLN A 174 3.78 -11.49 21.62
CA GLN A 174 3.87 -10.32 20.73
C GLN A 174 2.50 -9.95 20.19
N LEU A 175 1.72 -10.94 19.76
CA LEU A 175 0.35 -10.71 19.29
C LEU A 175 -0.55 -10.15 20.40
N ALA A 176 -0.46 -10.69 21.63
CA ALA A 176 -1.20 -10.18 22.79
C ALA A 176 -0.81 -8.72 23.10
N SER A 177 0.48 -8.38 23.00
CA SER A 177 0.96 -7.01 23.17
C SER A 177 0.40 -6.07 22.11
N GLU A 178 0.38 -6.47 20.82
CA GLU A 178 -0.20 -5.66 19.75
C GLU A 178 -1.72 -5.47 19.91
N LEU A 179 -2.42 -6.50 20.32
CA LEU A 179 -3.86 -6.41 20.61
C LEU A 179 -4.16 -5.48 21.77
N ALA A 180 -3.37 -5.55 22.84
CA ALA A 180 -3.54 -4.70 24.03
C ALA A 180 -3.19 -3.21 23.73
N ALA A 181 -2.24 -2.98 22.87
CA ALA A 181 -1.76 -1.63 22.51
C ALA A 181 -2.64 -0.91 21.47
N GLY A 182 -3.63 -1.58 20.87
CA GLY A 182 -4.57 -0.97 19.92
C GLY A 182 -5.68 -0.16 20.59
N PRO A 183 -6.51 0.55 19.80
CA PRO A 183 -7.68 1.22 20.34
C PRO A 183 -8.56 0.18 21.05
N LYS A 184 -8.95 0.49 22.27
CA LYS A 184 -9.94 -0.32 22.98
C LYS A 184 -11.27 -0.13 22.28
N VAL A 185 -11.86 -1.21 21.77
CA VAL A 185 -13.25 -1.22 21.33
C VAL A 185 -14.08 -1.12 22.61
N GLY A 186 -14.76 0.01 22.78
CA GLY A 186 -15.73 0.21 23.87
C GLY A 186 -16.99 -0.57 23.62
#